data_858151756237bc7d3fd279514df878b5
#
_entry.id   858151756237bc7d3fd279514df878b5
#
_cell.length_a   1.000
_cell.length_b   1.000
_cell.length_c   1.000
_cell.angle_alpha   90.00
_cell.angle_beta   90.00
_cell.angle_gamma   90.00
#
_symmetry.space_group_name_H-M   'P 1'
#
loop_
_entity.id
_entity.type
_entity.pdbx_description
1 polymer ?
#
loop_
_entity_poly.entity_id
_entity_poly.type
_entity_poly.pdbx_seq_one_letter_code
_entity_poly.pdbx_strand_id
1 'polypeptide(L)'
;MINSSIDLFEDFFRNEPESTAFASGRVNLIGDHTDYNSGFVLPTPLSLGIEVSIRKTRTGFIEGKTELFKERKTEINSNVDGSWLDFIKGAIKVFYEEFPNCSKKLEEGIQVAVTSNLPSGSGVSSSAALEIALLRAINKIENQNLSEIKLAKLAQKIEHKFIGTLCGLMDQMVVAKGIMNKAMFFDTKYEKTLNLSLFSSFEFLIVHSGSQRSLSNSLYNERRNECEEASRILNIENLRDAKFTMLNELKGKLLKRARHVISENERVQICLNALKNNDSRTFGSKMYESHISLSNDYEVSSELLDDIIKKAKLLNITGGRLTGAGFGGCCVFLTEKDSSKKIFKFLKTDFKNLSLVDII
;
A
#
# COMPACT_ATOMS: atom_id res chain seq x y z
N MET A 1 6.27 -17.32 18.32
CA MET A 1 5.48 -16.13 18.76
C MET A 1 6.20 -14.96 18.17
N ILE A 2 5.50 -14.08 17.50
CA ILE A 2 6.10 -12.81 17.05
C ILE A 2 6.32 -12.00 18.32
N ASN A 3 7.59 -11.79 18.69
CA ASN A 3 7.93 -10.92 19.81
C ASN A 3 7.50 -9.49 19.43
N SER A 4 7.08 -8.69 20.41
CA SER A 4 6.81 -7.27 20.18
C SER A 4 8.10 -6.54 19.75
N SER A 5 7.98 -5.39 19.11
CA SER A 5 9.18 -4.59 18.81
C SER A 5 9.88 -4.10 20.08
N ILE A 6 9.15 -4.01 21.20
CA ILE A 6 9.69 -3.69 22.52
C ILE A 6 10.60 -4.82 23.00
N ASP A 7 10.09 -6.07 23.01
CA ASP A 7 10.88 -7.23 23.43
C ASP A 7 12.17 -7.37 22.60
N LEU A 8 12.03 -7.22 21.26
CA LEU A 8 13.17 -7.28 20.35
C LEU A 8 14.18 -6.15 20.62
N PHE A 9 13.68 -4.95 20.94
CA PHE A 9 14.51 -3.80 21.28
C PHE A 9 15.31 -4.04 22.56
N GLU A 10 14.64 -4.46 23.64
CA GLU A 10 15.23 -4.73 24.95
C GLU A 10 16.24 -5.88 24.90
N ASP A 11 15.88 -6.96 24.20
CA ASP A 11 16.76 -8.12 24.04
C ASP A 11 18.05 -7.79 23.30
N PHE A 12 17.98 -6.97 22.26
CA PHE A 12 19.13 -6.67 21.42
C PHE A 12 19.96 -5.49 21.93
N PHE A 13 19.30 -4.37 22.28
CA PHE A 13 20.00 -3.14 22.68
C PHE A 13 20.27 -3.03 24.17
N ARG A 14 19.68 -3.91 24.99
CA ARG A 14 19.78 -3.91 26.45
C ARG A 14 19.34 -2.58 27.10
N ASN A 15 18.37 -1.93 26.48
CA ASN A 15 17.76 -0.68 26.92
C ASN A 15 16.26 -0.71 26.63
N GLU A 16 15.48 0.14 27.31
CA GLU A 16 14.07 0.36 27.00
C GLU A 16 13.91 1.35 25.83
N PRO A 17 12.96 1.15 24.93
CA PRO A 17 12.64 2.12 23.88
C PRO A 17 11.99 3.39 24.49
N GLU A 18 12.21 4.55 23.86
CA GLU A 18 11.57 5.81 24.27
C GLU A 18 10.20 6.00 23.62
N SER A 19 9.99 5.36 22.49
CA SER A 19 8.71 5.44 21.76
C SER A 19 8.47 4.17 20.98
N THR A 20 7.21 3.71 20.99
CA THR A 20 6.73 2.60 20.16
C THR A 20 5.49 3.04 19.40
N ALA A 21 5.38 2.59 18.15
CA ALA A 21 4.23 2.85 17.31
C ALA A 21 3.99 1.69 16.34
N PHE A 22 2.70 1.49 16.02
CA PHE A 22 2.22 0.51 15.07
C PHE A 22 1.57 1.19 13.87
N ALA A 23 1.68 0.58 12.70
CA ALA A 23 0.90 0.92 11.51
C ALA A 23 0.50 -0.35 10.76
N SER A 24 -0.76 -0.41 10.32
CA SER A 24 -1.31 -1.56 9.58
C SER A 24 -0.79 -1.60 8.14
N GLY A 25 -0.81 -2.78 7.52
CA GLY A 25 -0.81 -2.87 6.06
C GLY A 25 -2.15 -2.44 5.48
N ARG A 26 -2.26 -2.56 4.15
CA ARG A 26 -3.52 -2.26 3.44
C ARG A 26 -3.75 -3.21 2.26
N VAL A 27 -4.99 -3.34 1.87
CA VAL A 27 -5.41 -3.86 0.56
C VAL A 27 -6.25 -2.82 -0.16
N ASN A 28 -6.09 -2.69 -1.48
CA ASN A 28 -6.99 -1.86 -2.28
C ASN A 28 -8.11 -2.74 -2.87
N LEU A 29 -9.35 -2.47 -2.50
CA LEU A 29 -10.50 -3.25 -2.96
C LEU A 29 -10.81 -2.96 -4.43
N ILE A 30 -10.64 -1.70 -4.87
CA ILE A 30 -10.77 -1.25 -6.26
C ILE A 30 -10.14 0.14 -6.43
N GLY A 31 -9.68 0.48 -7.64
CA GLY A 31 -9.06 1.77 -7.94
C GLY A 31 -7.53 1.72 -7.99
N ASP A 32 -6.93 0.59 -8.43
CA ASP A 32 -5.48 0.54 -8.56
C ASP A 32 -4.99 1.39 -9.74
N HIS A 33 -3.82 2.03 -9.52
CA HIS A 33 -3.17 2.93 -10.47
C HIS A 33 -3.92 4.22 -10.81
N THR A 34 -4.92 4.60 -10.01
CA THR A 34 -5.65 5.86 -10.19
C THR A 34 -5.16 6.97 -9.27
N ASP A 35 -4.51 6.67 -8.15
CA ASP A 35 -4.11 7.63 -7.12
C ASP A 35 -3.09 8.66 -7.61
N TYR A 36 -2.06 8.25 -8.33
CA TYR A 36 -1.09 9.17 -8.94
C TYR A 36 -1.61 9.84 -10.24
N ASN A 37 -2.82 9.48 -10.66
CA ASN A 37 -3.59 10.14 -11.72
C ASN A 37 -4.69 11.06 -11.14
N SER A 38 -4.59 11.45 -9.88
CA SER A 38 -5.57 12.25 -9.15
C SER A 38 -6.97 11.63 -9.08
N GLY A 39 -7.05 10.29 -9.20
CA GLY A 39 -8.29 9.54 -9.29
C GLY A 39 -8.90 9.17 -7.94
N PHE A 40 -9.79 8.17 -7.98
CA PHE A 40 -10.47 7.61 -6.82
C PHE A 40 -9.90 6.24 -6.47
N VAL A 41 -9.82 5.94 -5.18
CA VAL A 41 -9.42 4.65 -4.65
C VAL A 41 -10.34 4.21 -3.49
N LEU A 42 -10.39 2.92 -3.24
CA LEU A 42 -11.24 2.34 -2.19
C LEU A 42 -10.47 1.27 -1.40
N PRO A 43 -9.39 1.64 -0.69
CA PRO A 43 -8.63 0.71 0.15
C PRO A 43 -9.29 0.44 1.50
N THR A 44 -8.77 -0.59 2.19
CA THR A 44 -9.07 -0.90 3.60
C THR A 44 -7.79 -1.31 4.32
N PRO A 45 -7.61 -0.95 5.62
CA PRO A 45 -6.48 -1.43 6.39
C PRO A 45 -6.60 -2.94 6.68
N LEU A 46 -5.47 -3.61 6.84
CA LEU A 46 -5.35 -5.00 7.26
C LEU A 46 -5.24 -5.12 8.79
N SER A 47 -5.56 -6.29 9.33
CA SER A 47 -5.27 -6.61 10.74
C SER A 47 -3.78 -6.75 11.03
N LEU A 48 -3.00 -7.01 9.99
CA LEU A 48 -1.55 -7.17 10.01
C LEU A 48 -0.85 -5.83 9.82
N GLY A 49 0.37 -5.69 10.37
CA GLY A 49 1.11 -4.43 10.27
C GLY A 49 2.57 -4.53 10.67
N ILE A 50 3.16 -3.37 10.92
CA ILE A 50 4.52 -3.20 11.39
C ILE A 50 4.51 -2.43 12.69
N GLU A 51 5.25 -2.90 13.67
CA GLU A 51 5.53 -2.21 14.92
C GLU A 51 6.99 -1.80 14.99
N VAL A 52 7.23 -0.58 15.42
CA VAL A 52 8.55 0.04 15.52
C VAL A 52 8.77 0.57 16.93
N SER A 53 9.89 0.18 17.55
CA SER A 53 10.39 0.74 18.82
C SER A 53 11.66 1.50 18.58
N ILE A 54 11.75 2.74 19.05
CA ILE A 54 12.90 3.62 18.83
C ILE A 54 13.41 4.25 20.13
N ARG A 55 14.70 4.55 20.15
CA ARG A 55 15.38 5.29 21.18
C ARG A 55 16.43 6.20 20.56
N LYS A 56 16.52 7.45 21.01
CA LYS A 56 17.62 8.35 20.64
C LYS A 56 18.94 7.89 21.25
N THR A 57 20.03 8.16 20.54
CA THR A 57 21.40 7.97 21.02
C THR A 57 22.26 9.18 20.73
N ARG A 58 23.54 9.14 21.11
CA ARG A 58 24.55 10.16 20.76
C ARG A 58 25.72 9.52 20.02
N THR A 59 25.46 8.47 19.27
CA THR A 59 26.51 7.69 18.62
C THR A 59 26.84 8.16 17.20
N GLY A 60 26.02 9.03 16.59
CA GLY A 60 26.12 9.41 15.18
C GLY A 60 25.62 8.34 14.20
N PHE A 61 25.05 7.23 14.73
CA PHE A 61 24.66 6.08 13.92
C PHE A 61 23.15 5.79 13.99
N ILE A 62 22.64 5.19 12.91
CA ILE A 62 21.41 4.41 12.91
C ILE A 62 21.79 2.96 13.16
N GLU A 63 21.28 2.37 14.24
CA GLU A 63 21.46 0.95 14.59
C GLU A 63 20.08 0.28 14.50
N GLY A 64 19.93 -0.64 13.55
CA GLY A 64 18.64 -1.26 13.24
C GLY A 64 18.65 -2.76 13.48
N LYS A 65 17.60 -3.29 14.15
CA LYS A 65 17.33 -4.70 14.35
C LYS A 65 15.93 -5.07 13.88
N THR A 66 15.83 -6.17 13.15
CA THR A 66 14.56 -6.81 12.77
C THR A 66 14.75 -8.32 12.69
N GLU A 67 13.66 -9.08 12.77
CA GLU A 67 13.70 -10.54 12.57
C GLU A 67 13.80 -10.92 11.08
N LEU A 68 13.42 -10.00 10.17
CA LEU A 68 13.36 -10.26 8.72
C LEU A 68 14.72 -10.15 8.01
N PHE A 69 15.61 -9.32 8.53
CA PHE A 69 16.91 -9.03 7.93
C PHE A 69 18.00 -9.05 8.99
N LYS A 70 19.25 -9.17 8.54
CA LYS A 70 20.38 -9.00 9.46
C LYS A 70 20.38 -7.60 10.06
N GLU A 71 20.82 -7.51 11.32
CA GLU A 71 21.08 -6.23 11.96
C GLU A 71 22.03 -5.38 11.12
N ARG A 72 21.79 -4.08 11.09
CA ARG A 72 22.60 -3.13 10.35
C ARG A 72 22.90 -1.91 11.19
N LYS A 73 24.07 -1.33 10.90
CA LYS A 73 24.52 -0.06 11.45
C LYS A 73 25.04 0.81 10.31
N THR A 74 24.64 2.06 10.28
CA THR A 74 25.12 3.05 9.29
C THR A 74 25.21 4.42 9.93
N GLU A 75 26.08 5.28 9.40
CA GLU A 75 26.13 6.68 9.83
C GLU A 75 24.84 7.39 9.42
N ILE A 76 24.32 8.25 10.31
CA ILE A 76 23.04 8.94 10.07
C ILE A 76 23.08 9.86 8.85
N ASN A 77 24.25 10.41 8.54
CA ASN A 77 24.49 11.30 7.41
C ASN A 77 25.04 10.61 6.16
N SER A 78 25.17 9.27 6.15
CA SER A 78 25.62 8.53 4.97
C SER A 78 24.58 8.60 3.85
N ASN A 79 25.03 8.38 2.61
CA ASN A 79 24.14 8.24 1.47
C ASN A 79 23.23 7.02 1.59
N VAL A 80 22.13 7.00 0.83
CA VAL A 80 21.27 5.82 0.66
C VAL A 80 22.07 4.70 -0.01
N ASP A 81 21.86 3.46 0.44
CA ASP A 81 22.57 2.27 -0.03
C ASP A 81 21.64 1.14 -0.52
N GLY A 82 20.33 1.40 -0.60
CA GLY A 82 19.29 0.46 -0.97
C GLY A 82 18.89 -0.48 0.17
N SER A 83 19.36 -0.24 1.39
CA SER A 83 18.98 -1.05 2.55
C SER A 83 17.69 -0.57 3.20
N TRP A 84 17.11 -1.41 4.05
CA TRP A 84 15.92 -1.04 4.82
C TRP A 84 16.16 0.13 5.80
N LEU A 85 17.43 0.45 6.13
CA LEU A 85 17.76 1.62 6.94
C LEU A 85 17.53 2.94 6.19
N ASP A 86 17.41 2.92 4.87
CA ASP A 86 17.11 4.13 4.10
C ASP A 86 15.72 4.69 4.40
N PHE A 87 14.76 3.84 4.80
CA PHE A 87 13.46 4.29 5.33
C PHE A 87 13.62 5.08 6.62
N ILE A 88 14.52 4.65 7.51
CA ILE A 88 14.80 5.33 8.79
C ILE A 88 15.50 6.66 8.54
N LYS A 89 16.54 6.68 7.67
CA LYS A 89 17.20 7.92 7.23
C LYS A 89 16.20 8.90 6.64
N GLY A 90 15.35 8.39 5.73
CA GLY A 90 14.30 9.18 5.08
C GLY A 90 13.32 9.77 6.09
N ALA A 91 12.84 8.96 7.04
CA ALA A 91 11.91 9.41 8.07
C ALA A 91 12.50 10.57 8.92
N ILE A 92 13.74 10.43 9.37
CA ILE A 92 14.44 11.46 10.16
C ILE A 92 14.63 12.72 9.33
N LYS A 93 15.20 12.60 8.12
CA LYS A 93 15.52 13.76 7.28
C LYS A 93 14.27 14.51 6.82
N VAL A 94 13.25 13.78 6.34
CA VAL A 94 11.99 14.42 5.89
C VAL A 94 11.26 15.08 7.05
N PHE A 95 11.28 14.47 8.25
CA PHE A 95 10.68 15.07 9.44
C PHE A 95 11.37 16.38 9.81
N TYR A 96 12.71 16.40 9.89
CA TYR A 96 13.45 17.61 10.29
C TYR A 96 13.55 18.70 9.20
N GLU A 97 13.45 18.33 7.93
CA GLU A 97 13.24 19.31 6.85
C GLU A 97 11.91 20.06 7.02
N GLU A 98 10.85 19.35 7.44
CA GLU A 98 9.52 19.95 7.64
C GLU A 98 9.42 20.74 8.95
N PHE A 99 10.16 20.34 9.99
CA PHE A 99 10.16 20.93 11.32
C PHE A 99 11.57 21.35 11.76
N PRO A 100 12.18 22.37 11.10
CA PRO A 100 13.58 22.76 11.35
C PRO A 100 13.81 23.31 12.76
N ASN A 101 12.75 23.76 13.45
CA ASN A 101 12.80 24.35 14.79
C ASN A 101 12.55 23.33 15.93
N CYS A 102 12.33 22.04 15.61
CA CYS A 102 12.21 21.00 16.66
C CYS A 102 13.59 20.66 17.24
N SER A 103 13.58 19.87 18.31
CA SER A 103 14.80 19.58 19.08
C SER A 103 15.85 18.76 18.35
N LYS A 104 15.49 18.14 17.22
CA LYS A 104 16.36 17.32 16.36
C LYS A 104 17.11 16.21 17.12
N LYS A 105 16.49 15.66 18.15
CA LYS A 105 17.10 14.69 19.07
C LYS A 105 17.64 13.43 18.38
N LEU A 106 17.06 13.05 17.24
CA LEU A 106 17.43 11.85 16.50
C LEU A 106 18.56 12.08 15.47
N GLU A 107 18.94 13.32 15.19
CA GLU A 107 20.11 13.60 14.33
C GLU A 107 21.44 13.21 14.98
N GLU A 108 21.48 13.03 16.30
CA GLU A 108 22.65 12.57 17.04
C GLU A 108 22.82 11.05 17.03
N GLY A 109 21.79 10.30 16.59
CA GLY A 109 21.79 8.85 16.49
C GLY A 109 20.49 8.22 16.98
N ILE A 110 20.20 6.99 16.50
CA ILE A 110 18.97 6.27 16.81
C ILE A 110 19.21 4.76 16.85
N GLN A 111 18.60 4.08 17.83
CA GLN A 111 18.37 2.65 17.84
C GLN A 111 16.94 2.35 17.46
N VAL A 112 16.74 1.34 16.60
CA VAL A 112 15.42 0.99 16.05
C VAL A 112 15.26 -0.52 16.02
N ALA A 113 14.18 -1.02 16.63
CA ALA A 113 13.72 -2.40 16.45
C ALA A 113 12.42 -2.41 15.64
N VAL A 114 12.32 -3.34 14.69
CA VAL A 114 11.14 -3.47 13.79
C VAL A 114 10.66 -4.90 13.81
N THR A 115 9.39 -5.10 14.12
CA THR A 115 8.69 -6.38 13.96
C THR A 115 7.56 -6.25 12.94
N SER A 116 7.27 -7.33 12.21
CA SER A 116 6.23 -7.34 11.18
C SER A 116 5.56 -8.70 11.11
N ASN A 117 4.23 -8.70 11.03
CA ASN A 117 3.45 -9.87 10.67
C ASN A 117 2.89 -9.79 9.24
N LEU A 118 3.30 -8.77 8.46
CA LEU A 118 2.99 -8.67 7.03
C LEU A 118 3.84 -9.68 6.25
N PRO A 119 3.26 -10.44 5.31
CA PRO A 119 4.03 -11.32 4.43
C PRO A 119 5.00 -10.52 3.56
N SER A 120 6.26 -10.91 3.53
CA SER A 120 7.29 -10.24 2.74
C SER A 120 6.97 -10.29 1.24
N GLY A 121 7.16 -9.16 0.54
CA GLY A 121 6.96 -9.08 -0.92
C GLY A 121 5.50 -9.21 -1.40
N SER A 122 4.53 -9.21 -0.49
CA SER A 122 3.11 -9.41 -0.81
C SER A 122 2.44 -8.19 -1.44
N GLY A 123 3.04 -7.01 -1.34
CA GLY A 123 2.46 -5.77 -1.88
C GLY A 123 1.29 -5.20 -1.09
N VAL A 124 1.24 -5.51 0.19
CA VAL A 124 0.24 -4.99 1.13
C VAL A 124 0.74 -3.73 1.87
N SER A 125 1.61 -2.95 1.22
CA SER A 125 2.17 -1.66 1.69
C SER A 125 3.02 -1.75 2.95
N SER A 126 3.92 -2.72 3.00
CA SER A 126 4.89 -2.82 4.10
C SER A 126 5.81 -1.58 4.21
N SER A 127 6.19 -0.94 3.09
CA SER A 127 6.95 0.32 3.10
C SER A 127 6.18 1.44 3.79
N ALA A 128 4.95 1.72 3.34
CA ALA A 128 4.11 2.74 3.95
C ALA A 128 3.81 2.44 5.44
N ALA A 129 3.62 1.17 5.80
CA ALA A 129 3.44 0.78 7.20
C ALA A 129 4.69 1.08 8.04
N LEU A 130 5.89 0.76 7.54
CA LEU A 130 7.15 1.10 8.20
C LEU A 130 7.33 2.60 8.35
N GLU A 131 7.11 3.36 7.28
CA GLU A 131 7.25 4.82 7.26
C GLU A 131 6.30 5.51 8.24
N ILE A 132 5.01 5.11 8.24
CA ILE A 132 4.02 5.68 9.16
C ILE A 132 4.32 5.30 10.61
N ALA A 133 4.72 4.06 10.90
CA ALA A 133 5.11 3.65 12.24
C ALA A 133 6.34 4.45 12.74
N LEU A 134 7.37 4.60 11.90
CA LEU A 134 8.54 5.43 12.20
C LEU A 134 8.15 6.90 12.48
N LEU A 135 7.38 7.50 11.57
CA LEU A 135 6.96 8.90 11.71
C LEU A 135 6.09 9.12 12.95
N ARG A 136 5.21 8.18 13.29
CA ARG A 136 4.43 8.22 14.55
C ARG A 136 5.33 8.16 15.78
N ALA A 137 6.35 7.29 15.77
CA ALA A 137 7.29 7.16 16.86
C ALA A 137 8.16 8.41 17.03
N ILE A 138 8.67 8.99 15.92
CA ILE A 138 9.43 10.24 15.88
C ILE A 138 8.55 11.41 16.37
N ASN A 139 7.31 11.50 15.87
CA ASN A 139 6.36 12.54 16.26
C ASN A 139 6.11 12.57 17.77
N LYS A 140 6.06 11.38 18.43
CA LYS A 140 5.93 11.31 19.89
C LYS A 140 7.20 11.83 20.60
N ILE A 141 8.41 11.47 20.15
CA ILE A 141 9.67 11.94 20.75
C ILE A 141 9.83 13.45 20.59
N GLU A 142 9.45 13.98 19.43
CA GLU A 142 9.57 15.42 19.11
C GLU A 142 8.37 16.27 19.58
N ASN A 143 7.30 15.64 20.11
CA ASN A 143 6.09 16.31 20.64
C ASN A 143 5.44 17.27 19.63
N GLN A 144 5.37 16.90 18.32
CA GLN A 144 4.83 17.79 17.29
C GLN A 144 3.32 17.69 17.07
N ASN A 145 2.66 16.64 17.60
CA ASN A 145 1.20 16.42 17.49
C ASN A 145 0.67 16.51 16.04
N LEU A 146 1.36 15.88 15.10
CA LEU A 146 0.99 15.91 13.68
C LEU A 146 -0.31 15.15 13.42
N SER A 147 -1.10 15.65 12.46
CA SER A 147 -2.25 14.94 11.95
C SER A 147 -1.84 13.73 11.11
N GLU A 148 -2.71 12.72 11.05
CA GLU A 148 -2.47 11.52 10.22
C GLU A 148 -2.28 11.87 8.72
N ILE A 149 -2.97 12.89 8.21
CA ILE A 149 -2.78 13.39 6.84
C ILE A 149 -1.36 13.94 6.65
N LYS A 150 -0.84 14.67 7.64
CA LYS A 150 0.52 15.20 7.59
C LYS A 150 1.55 14.08 7.61
N LEU A 151 1.36 13.07 8.47
CA LEU A 151 2.22 11.87 8.50
C LEU A 151 2.20 11.12 7.17
N ALA A 152 1.02 10.95 6.54
CA ALA A 152 0.91 10.33 5.23
C ALA A 152 1.71 11.09 4.15
N LYS A 153 1.64 12.41 4.13
CA LYS A 153 2.42 13.24 3.19
C LYS A 153 3.93 13.18 3.43
N LEU A 154 4.36 13.09 4.68
CA LEU A 154 5.78 12.90 5.00
C LEU A 154 6.26 11.51 4.54
N ALA A 155 5.45 10.46 4.76
CA ALA A 155 5.76 9.11 4.30
C ALA A 155 5.88 9.05 2.76
N GLN A 156 4.98 9.69 2.01
CA GLN A 156 5.12 9.80 0.56
C GLN A 156 6.41 10.53 0.13
N LYS A 157 6.83 11.57 0.86
CA LYS A 157 8.12 12.24 0.60
C LYS A 157 9.31 11.31 0.81
N ILE A 158 9.24 10.36 1.77
CA ILE A 158 10.29 9.36 1.97
C ILE A 158 10.40 8.46 0.73
N GLU A 159 9.28 7.90 0.26
CA GLU A 159 9.25 7.08 -0.96
C GLU A 159 9.84 7.81 -2.16
N HIS A 160 9.47 9.08 -2.37
CA HIS A 160 9.93 9.86 -3.52
C HIS A 160 11.41 10.21 -3.45
N LYS A 161 11.90 10.68 -2.27
CA LYS A 161 13.26 11.25 -2.13
C LYS A 161 14.33 10.20 -1.81
N PHE A 162 13.97 9.13 -1.07
CA PHE A 162 14.95 8.18 -0.53
C PHE A 162 14.84 6.79 -1.15
N ILE A 163 13.62 6.37 -1.52
CA ILE A 163 13.39 5.03 -2.09
C ILE A 163 13.32 5.06 -3.62
N GLY A 164 12.97 6.23 -4.19
CA GLY A 164 12.87 6.43 -5.64
C GLY A 164 11.58 5.88 -6.27
N THR A 165 10.56 5.59 -5.45
CA THR A 165 9.24 5.15 -5.92
C THR A 165 8.32 6.35 -6.03
N LEU A 166 7.90 6.72 -7.24
CA LEU A 166 6.99 7.85 -7.47
C LEU A 166 5.52 7.44 -7.25
N CYS A 167 5.21 6.95 -6.04
CA CYS A 167 3.86 6.50 -5.68
C CYS A 167 2.84 7.64 -5.56
N GLY A 168 1.54 7.30 -5.68
CA GLY A 168 0.45 8.18 -5.24
C GLY A 168 0.37 8.25 -3.72
N LEU A 169 -0.71 8.81 -3.19
CA LEU A 169 -0.88 9.01 -1.74
C LEU A 169 -1.77 7.94 -1.08
N MET A 170 -2.32 6.99 -1.86
CA MET A 170 -3.29 6.01 -1.38
C MET A 170 -2.76 5.20 -0.19
N ASP A 171 -1.58 4.59 -0.36
CA ASP A 171 -1.00 3.66 0.61
C ASP A 171 -0.77 4.34 1.95
N GLN A 172 -0.07 5.46 1.93
CA GLN A 172 0.24 6.22 3.13
C GLN A 172 -1.02 6.77 3.81
N MET A 173 -2.02 7.19 3.02
CA MET A 173 -3.26 7.74 3.57
C MET A 173 -4.08 6.68 4.29
N VAL A 174 -4.26 5.49 3.70
CA VAL A 174 -5.04 4.43 4.36
C VAL A 174 -4.30 3.83 5.54
N VAL A 175 -2.98 3.70 5.47
CA VAL A 175 -2.16 3.21 6.59
C VAL A 175 -2.18 4.19 7.76
N ALA A 176 -2.17 5.50 7.48
CA ALA A 176 -2.23 6.52 8.52
C ALA A 176 -3.65 6.71 9.10
N LYS A 177 -4.68 6.79 8.26
CA LYS A 177 -6.02 7.24 8.65
C LYS A 177 -7.12 6.19 8.52
N GLY A 178 -6.82 5.01 7.96
CA GLY A 178 -7.78 3.93 7.78
C GLY A 178 -8.38 3.44 9.10
N ILE A 179 -9.64 3.05 9.06
CA ILE A 179 -10.37 2.48 10.20
C ILE A 179 -10.57 0.98 9.92
N MET A 180 -10.18 0.14 10.86
CA MET A 180 -10.34 -1.31 10.74
C MET A 180 -11.79 -1.69 10.41
N ASN A 181 -11.96 -2.67 9.53
CA ASN A 181 -13.26 -3.15 9.04
C ASN A 181 -14.09 -2.09 8.29
N LYS A 182 -13.45 -1.04 7.77
CA LYS A 182 -14.09 -0.05 6.90
C LYS A 182 -13.28 0.17 5.63
N ALA A 183 -13.98 0.30 4.50
CA ALA A 183 -13.37 0.82 3.29
C ALA A 183 -13.23 2.34 3.38
N MET A 184 -12.09 2.86 2.96
CA MET A 184 -11.85 4.29 2.83
C MET A 184 -12.00 4.70 1.36
N PHE A 185 -13.12 5.32 0.98
CA PHE A 185 -13.15 6.05 -0.27
C PHE A 185 -12.24 7.27 -0.15
N PHE A 186 -11.28 7.39 -1.07
CA PHE A 186 -10.35 8.51 -1.08
C PHE A 186 -10.32 9.16 -2.49
N ASP A 187 -10.73 10.42 -2.54
CA ASP A 187 -10.56 11.30 -3.69
C ASP A 187 -9.18 11.96 -3.60
N THR A 188 -8.23 11.47 -4.39
CA THR A 188 -6.83 11.89 -4.27
C THR A 188 -6.58 13.29 -4.80
N LYS A 189 -7.43 13.82 -5.70
CA LYS A 189 -7.35 15.18 -6.24
C LYS A 189 -7.65 16.23 -5.16
N TYR A 190 -8.67 15.99 -4.35
CA TYR A 190 -9.12 16.93 -3.31
C TYR A 190 -8.75 16.50 -1.89
N GLU A 191 -8.03 15.39 -1.77
CA GLU A 191 -7.62 14.79 -0.49
C GLU A 191 -8.79 14.54 0.47
N LYS A 192 -9.97 14.20 -0.07
CA LYS A 192 -11.18 13.95 0.70
C LYS A 192 -11.36 12.46 0.95
N THR A 193 -11.62 12.09 2.20
CA THR A 193 -11.85 10.70 2.60
C THR A 193 -13.26 10.51 3.15
N LEU A 194 -13.86 9.33 2.86
CA LEU A 194 -15.11 8.87 3.43
C LEU A 194 -14.96 7.40 3.84
N ASN A 195 -15.21 7.09 5.12
CA ASN A 195 -15.19 5.72 5.61
C ASN A 195 -16.57 5.07 5.47
N LEU A 196 -16.63 3.88 4.88
CA LEU A 196 -17.84 3.09 4.69
C LEU A 196 -17.70 1.75 5.38
N SER A 197 -18.79 1.25 5.97
CA SER A 197 -18.82 -0.13 6.47
C SER A 197 -18.69 -1.11 5.31
N LEU A 198 -17.96 -2.19 5.52
CA LEU A 198 -17.93 -3.30 4.59
C LEU A 198 -19.28 -4.06 4.62
N PHE A 199 -19.48 -4.99 3.70
CA PHE A 199 -20.68 -5.79 3.62
C PHE A 199 -20.88 -6.63 4.90
N SER A 200 -22.10 -6.72 5.40
CA SER A 200 -22.38 -7.49 6.62
C SER A 200 -22.40 -9.02 6.40
N SER A 201 -22.79 -9.45 5.19
CA SER A 201 -22.92 -10.86 4.80
C SER A 201 -21.80 -11.36 3.89
N PHE A 202 -20.77 -10.55 3.67
CA PHE A 202 -19.61 -10.89 2.86
C PHE A 202 -18.32 -10.48 3.58
N GLU A 203 -17.23 -11.08 3.17
CA GLU A 203 -15.88 -10.80 3.65
C GLU A 203 -14.90 -10.74 2.49
N PHE A 204 -13.79 -10.05 2.69
CA PHE A 204 -12.71 -9.97 1.71
C PHE A 204 -11.60 -10.93 2.10
N LEU A 205 -11.37 -11.93 1.26
CA LEU A 205 -10.27 -12.88 1.37
C LEU A 205 -9.07 -12.34 0.62
N ILE A 206 -7.94 -12.14 1.30
CA ILE A 206 -6.68 -11.68 0.72
C ILE A 206 -5.70 -12.85 0.70
N VAL A 207 -5.20 -13.18 -0.49
CA VAL A 207 -4.22 -14.25 -0.68
C VAL A 207 -3.00 -13.74 -1.45
N HIS A 208 -1.82 -14.16 -1.02
CA HIS A 208 -0.58 -13.94 -1.77
C HIS A 208 -0.40 -15.07 -2.76
N SER A 209 -0.09 -14.74 -4.02
CA SER A 209 0.02 -15.70 -5.13
C SER A 209 1.22 -16.65 -5.04
N GLY A 210 2.19 -16.36 -4.17
CA GLY A 210 3.47 -17.06 -4.11
C GLY A 210 4.52 -16.50 -5.10
N SER A 211 4.13 -15.57 -5.97
CA SER A 211 5.05 -14.90 -6.89
C SER A 211 5.61 -13.63 -6.25
N GLN A 212 6.94 -13.57 -6.14
CA GLN A 212 7.61 -12.35 -5.69
C GLN A 212 7.61 -11.30 -6.81
N ARG A 213 7.49 -10.03 -6.42
CA ARG A 213 7.61 -8.89 -7.33
C ARG A 213 9.07 -8.66 -7.67
N SER A 214 9.48 -8.97 -8.89
CA SER A 214 10.78 -8.57 -9.44
C SER A 214 10.61 -7.28 -10.25
N LEU A 215 11.53 -6.30 -10.09
CA LEU A 215 11.57 -5.05 -10.85
C LEU A 215 10.32 -4.13 -10.72
N SER A 216 9.53 -4.29 -9.66
CA SER A 216 8.25 -3.58 -9.50
C SER A 216 8.37 -2.05 -9.53
N ASN A 217 9.42 -1.47 -8.93
CA ASN A 217 9.58 -0.01 -8.87
C ASN A 217 9.83 0.62 -10.24
N SER A 218 10.65 0.00 -11.09
CA SER A 218 10.93 0.51 -12.45
C SER A 218 9.69 0.44 -13.34
N LEU A 219 8.97 -0.71 -13.31
CA LEU A 219 7.74 -0.91 -14.08
C LEU A 219 6.59 -0.03 -13.56
N TYR A 220 6.51 0.21 -12.25
CA TYR A 220 5.54 1.13 -11.67
C TYR A 220 5.79 2.57 -12.15
N ASN A 221 7.03 3.04 -12.07
CA ASN A 221 7.41 4.37 -12.56
C ASN A 221 7.19 4.50 -14.07
N GLU A 222 7.41 3.42 -14.85
CA GLU A 222 7.08 3.41 -16.28
C GLU A 222 5.59 3.64 -16.52
N ARG A 223 4.70 2.95 -15.80
CA ARG A 223 3.24 3.15 -15.92
C ARG A 223 2.83 4.57 -15.59
N ARG A 224 3.43 5.16 -14.55
CA ARG A 224 3.19 6.56 -14.21
C ARG A 224 3.62 7.49 -15.34
N ASN A 225 4.83 7.35 -15.87
CA ASN A 225 5.34 8.17 -16.97
C ASN A 225 4.44 8.05 -18.21
N GLU A 226 3.94 6.85 -18.54
CA GLU A 226 2.99 6.63 -19.64
C GLU A 226 1.68 7.41 -19.42
N CYS A 227 1.17 7.48 -18.19
CA CYS A 227 -0.01 8.28 -17.87
C CYS A 227 0.26 9.78 -17.96
N GLU A 228 1.40 10.24 -17.48
CA GLU A 228 1.81 11.66 -17.58
C GLU A 228 1.97 12.08 -19.05
N GLU A 229 2.55 11.22 -19.89
CA GLU A 229 2.64 11.46 -21.34
C GLU A 229 1.26 11.51 -22.00
N ALA A 230 0.36 10.58 -21.66
CA ALA A 230 -1.02 10.59 -22.16
C ALA A 230 -1.74 11.89 -21.77
N SER A 231 -1.61 12.34 -20.51
CA SER A 231 -2.19 13.61 -20.03
C SER A 231 -1.66 14.81 -20.82
N ARG A 232 -0.36 14.83 -21.10
CA ARG A 232 0.29 15.89 -21.89
C ARG A 232 -0.26 15.95 -23.32
N ILE A 233 -0.43 14.80 -23.98
CA ILE A 233 -1.01 14.75 -25.35
C ILE A 233 -2.45 15.25 -25.35
N LEU A 234 -3.24 14.87 -24.32
CA LEU A 234 -4.63 15.30 -24.17
C LEU A 234 -4.79 16.74 -23.67
N ASN A 235 -3.67 17.44 -23.40
CA ASN A 235 -3.64 18.79 -22.84
C ASN A 235 -4.49 18.95 -21.55
N ILE A 236 -4.38 17.98 -20.65
CA ILE A 236 -5.02 17.96 -19.33
C ILE A 236 -3.98 17.79 -18.23
N GLU A 237 -4.32 18.19 -17.01
CA GLU A 237 -3.40 18.12 -15.89
C GLU A 237 -3.10 16.66 -15.49
N ASN A 238 -4.14 15.81 -15.48
CA ASN A 238 -4.02 14.39 -15.15
C ASN A 238 -5.19 13.59 -15.74
N LEU A 239 -5.06 12.25 -15.83
CA LEU A 239 -6.06 11.39 -16.46
C LEU A 239 -7.40 11.30 -15.70
N ARG A 240 -7.51 11.84 -14.47
CA ARG A 240 -8.78 12.01 -13.77
C ARG A 240 -9.75 12.88 -14.56
N ASP A 241 -9.25 13.87 -15.29
CA ASP A 241 -10.05 14.84 -16.05
C ASP A 241 -10.33 14.37 -17.49
N ALA A 242 -9.75 13.25 -17.91
CA ALA A 242 -9.96 12.67 -19.23
C ALA A 242 -11.38 12.10 -19.41
N LYS A 243 -11.89 12.17 -20.64
CA LYS A 243 -13.16 11.56 -21.05
C LYS A 243 -12.92 10.50 -22.12
N PHE A 244 -13.80 9.51 -22.23
CA PHE A 244 -13.69 8.47 -23.27
C PHE A 244 -13.63 9.06 -24.69
N THR A 245 -14.28 10.19 -24.96
CA THR A 245 -14.25 10.88 -26.25
C THR A 245 -12.86 11.39 -26.64
N MET A 246 -11.99 11.66 -25.66
CA MET A 246 -10.61 12.13 -25.88
C MET A 246 -9.65 10.99 -26.25
N LEU A 247 -10.02 9.74 -26.02
CA LEU A 247 -9.17 8.58 -26.29
C LEU A 247 -8.77 8.43 -27.76
N ASN A 248 -9.54 9.01 -28.69
CA ASN A 248 -9.20 9.00 -30.13
C ASN A 248 -7.90 9.73 -30.46
N GLU A 249 -7.43 10.61 -29.58
CA GLU A 249 -6.17 11.34 -29.71
C GLU A 249 -4.94 10.50 -29.30
N LEU A 250 -5.16 9.38 -28.61
CA LEU A 250 -4.12 8.48 -28.11
C LEU A 250 -4.01 7.20 -28.96
N LYS A 251 -2.82 6.61 -28.97
CA LYS A 251 -2.55 5.33 -29.67
C LYS A 251 -1.72 4.38 -28.79
N GLY A 252 -1.76 3.10 -29.16
CA GLY A 252 -0.91 2.06 -28.54
C GLY A 252 -1.08 1.98 -27.03
N LYS A 253 0.04 1.94 -26.32
CA LYS A 253 0.05 1.80 -24.86
C LYS A 253 -0.58 2.99 -24.13
N LEU A 254 -0.41 4.21 -24.60
CA LEU A 254 -0.97 5.41 -23.96
C LEU A 254 -2.50 5.39 -23.99
N LEU A 255 -3.11 4.95 -25.11
CA LEU A 255 -4.56 4.73 -25.21
C LEU A 255 -5.03 3.70 -24.18
N LYS A 256 -4.31 2.58 -24.03
CA LYS A 256 -4.64 1.54 -23.05
C LYS A 256 -4.57 2.08 -21.62
N ARG A 257 -3.48 2.79 -21.23
CA ARG A 257 -3.33 3.35 -19.87
C ARG A 257 -4.47 4.35 -19.55
N ALA A 258 -4.75 5.28 -20.48
CA ALA A 258 -5.83 6.25 -20.28
C ALA A 258 -7.19 5.56 -20.18
N ARG A 259 -7.48 4.56 -21.01
CA ARG A 259 -8.72 3.77 -20.94
C ARG A 259 -8.89 3.10 -19.59
N HIS A 260 -7.82 2.49 -19.06
CA HIS A 260 -7.86 1.90 -17.73
C HIS A 260 -8.21 2.94 -16.67
N VAL A 261 -7.46 4.06 -16.59
CA VAL A 261 -7.65 5.08 -15.56
C VAL A 261 -9.06 5.67 -15.59
N ILE A 262 -9.59 6.01 -16.79
CA ILE A 262 -10.95 6.53 -16.92
C ILE A 262 -11.98 5.50 -16.42
N SER A 263 -11.92 4.26 -16.94
CA SER A 263 -12.87 3.21 -16.57
C SER A 263 -12.73 2.75 -15.11
N GLU A 264 -11.52 2.78 -14.55
CA GLU A 264 -11.30 2.41 -13.16
C GLU A 264 -11.89 3.45 -12.21
N ASN A 265 -11.76 4.74 -12.51
CA ASN A 265 -12.42 5.80 -11.76
C ASN A 265 -13.96 5.62 -11.74
N GLU A 266 -14.58 5.23 -12.87
CA GLU A 266 -16.01 4.93 -12.93
C GLU A 266 -16.34 3.69 -12.08
N ARG A 267 -15.53 2.62 -12.16
CA ARG A 267 -15.72 1.41 -11.35
C ARG A 267 -15.67 1.71 -9.85
N VAL A 268 -14.74 2.58 -9.41
CA VAL A 268 -14.66 3.00 -8.00
C VAL A 268 -15.95 3.70 -7.56
N GLN A 269 -16.50 4.61 -8.38
CA GLN A 269 -17.77 5.29 -8.06
C GLN A 269 -18.96 4.32 -7.99
N ILE A 270 -19.01 3.35 -8.91
CA ILE A 270 -20.04 2.30 -8.87
C ILE A 270 -19.89 1.46 -7.60
N CYS A 271 -18.67 1.04 -7.24
CA CYS A 271 -18.40 0.28 -6.03
C CYS A 271 -18.69 1.06 -4.75
N LEU A 272 -18.41 2.36 -4.73
CA LEU A 272 -18.82 3.24 -3.63
C LEU A 272 -20.34 3.21 -3.40
N ASN A 273 -21.13 3.29 -4.47
CA ASN A 273 -22.59 3.22 -4.40
C ASN A 273 -23.06 1.79 -4.04
N ALA A 274 -22.41 0.76 -4.56
CA ALA A 274 -22.69 -0.63 -4.21
C ALA A 274 -22.48 -0.91 -2.71
N LEU A 275 -21.40 -0.40 -2.10
CA LEU A 275 -21.20 -0.48 -0.65
C LEU A 275 -22.30 0.23 0.13
N LYS A 276 -22.69 1.44 -0.27
CA LYS A 276 -23.77 2.21 0.39
C LYS A 276 -25.12 1.48 0.34
N ASN A 277 -25.37 0.75 -0.74
CA ASN A 277 -26.64 0.02 -0.98
C ASN A 277 -26.57 -1.46 -0.60
N ASN A 278 -25.46 -1.92 0.00
CA ASN A 278 -25.21 -3.33 0.34
C ASN A 278 -25.34 -4.29 -0.88
N ASP A 279 -24.96 -3.82 -2.08
CA ASP A 279 -25.00 -4.57 -3.34
C ASP A 279 -23.66 -5.25 -3.63
N SER A 280 -23.43 -6.40 -3.02
CA SER A 280 -22.23 -7.20 -3.18
C SER A 280 -22.05 -7.76 -4.60
N ARG A 281 -23.14 -8.01 -5.34
CA ARG A 281 -23.08 -8.56 -6.70
C ARG A 281 -22.50 -7.54 -7.67
N THR A 282 -23.01 -6.32 -7.64
CA THR A 282 -22.46 -5.22 -8.47
C THR A 282 -20.99 -4.96 -8.11
N PHE A 283 -20.66 -4.91 -6.81
CA PHE A 283 -19.27 -4.73 -6.38
C PHE A 283 -18.35 -5.83 -6.92
N GLY A 284 -18.73 -7.10 -6.75
CA GLY A 284 -17.95 -8.24 -7.22
C GLY A 284 -17.77 -8.27 -8.75
N SER A 285 -18.83 -7.92 -9.52
CA SER A 285 -18.73 -7.78 -10.97
C SER A 285 -17.67 -6.73 -11.36
N LYS A 286 -17.66 -5.56 -10.68
CA LYS A 286 -16.69 -4.51 -10.94
C LYS A 286 -15.26 -4.89 -10.54
N MET A 287 -15.08 -5.75 -9.54
CA MET A 287 -13.77 -6.33 -9.23
C MET A 287 -13.22 -7.16 -10.41
N TYR A 288 -14.03 -8.03 -11.02
CA TYR A 288 -13.62 -8.81 -12.20
C TYR A 288 -13.34 -7.92 -13.41
N GLU A 289 -14.17 -6.91 -13.68
CA GLU A 289 -13.95 -5.94 -14.76
C GLU A 289 -12.63 -5.15 -14.54
N SER A 290 -12.36 -4.75 -13.31
CA SER A 290 -11.10 -4.10 -12.92
C SER A 290 -9.90 -5.01 -13.19
N HIS A 291 -9.98 -6.30 -12.83
CA HIS A 291 -8.89 -7.26 -13.10
C HIS A 291 -8.61 -7.38 -14.60
N ILE A 292 -9.65 -7.52 -15.43
CA ILE A 292 -9.53 -7.58 -16.89
C ILE A 292 -8.84 -6.33 -17.43
N SER A 293 -9.20 -5.16 -16.93
CA SER A 293 -8.59 -3.89 -17.34
C SER A 293 -7.13 -3.78 -16.89
N LEU A 294 -6.80 -4.24 -15.67
CA LEU A 294 -5.44 -4.30 -15.16
C LEU A 294 -4.55 -5.27 -15.97
N SER A 295 -5.13 -6.39 -16.43
CA SER A 295 -4.41 -7.36 -17.26
C SER A 295 -4.22 -6.85 -18.70
N ASN A 296 -5.28 -6.39 -19.37
CA ASN A 296 -5.28 -6.11 -20.82
C ASN A 296 -4.89 -4.68 -21.18
N ASP A 297 -5.34 -3.70 -20.38
CA ASP A 297 -5.11 -2.28 -20.68
C ASP A 297 -3.92 -1.72 -19.87
N TYR A 298 -3.80 -2.10 -18.60
CA TYR A 298 -2.70 -1.58 -17.78
C TYR A 298 -1.46 -2.46 -17.81
N GLU A 299 -1.63 -3.73 -18.17
CA GLU A 299 -0.57 -4.72 -18.36
C GLU A 299 0.32 -4.87 -17.11
N VAL A 300 -0.34 -5.00 -15.95
CA VAL A 300 0.30 -5.21 -14.64
C VAL A 300 -0.06 -6.55 -14.00
N SER A 301 -0.83 -7.39 -14.70
CA SER A 301 -1.09 -8.76 -14.26
C SER A 301 0.03 -9.70 -14.67
N SER A 302 -0.09 -10.95 -14.28
CA SER A 302 0.73 -12.06 -14.73
C SER A 302 -0.17 -13.25 -15.03
N GLU A 303 0.31 -14.20 -15.83
CA GLU A 303 -0.40 -15.43 -16.15
C GLU A 303 -0.90 -16.15 -14.89
N LEU A 304 -0.07 -16.25 -13.87
CA LEU A 304 -0.46 -16.84 -12.58
C LEU A 304 -1.63 -16.09 -11.91
N LEU A 305 -1.59 -14.74 -11.88
CA LEU A 305 -2.68 -13.95 -11.29
C LEU A 305 -3.97 -14.10 -12.10
N ASP A 306 -3.87 -14.09 -13.44
CA ASP A 306 -5.02 -14.27 -14.34
C ASP A 306 -5.66 -15.66 -14.15
N ASP A 307 -4.84 -16.72 -14.02
CA ASP A 307 -5.31 -18.08 -13.77
C ASP A 307 -6.00 -18.21 -12.40
N ILE A 308 -5.46 -17.60 -11.36
CA ILE A 308 -6.08 -17.58 -10.03
C ILE A 308 -7.45 -16.91 -10.09
N ILE A 309 -7.57 -15.76 -10.76
CA ILE A 309 -8.84 -15.05 -10.88
C ILE A 309 -9.83 -15.80 -11.78
N LYS A 310 -9.36 -16.40 -12.86
CA LYS A 310 -10.18 -17.26 -13.72
C LYS A 310 -10.75 -18.46 -12.94
N LYS A 311 -9.91 -19.11 -12.12
CA LYS A 311 -10.36 -20.20 -11.24
C LYS A 311 -11.40 -19.73 -10.23
N ALA A 312 -11.20 -18.58 -9.60
CA ALA A 312 -12.15 -18.00 -8.68
C ALA A 312 -13.52 -17.77 -9.35
N LYS A 313 -13.53 -17.27 -10.59
CA LYS A 313 -14.76 -17.07 -11.36
C LYS A 313 -15.47 -18.38 -11.67
N LEU A 314 -14.73 -19.45 -12.00
CA LEU A 314 -15.28 -20.79 -12.23
C LEU A 314 -15.88 -21.42 -10.94
N LEU A 315 -15.36 -21.02 -9.77
CA LEU A 315 -15.90 -21.42 -8.47
C LEU A 315 -17.09 -20.56 -8.01
N ASN A 316 -17.60 -19.66 -8.89
CA ASN A 316 -18.68 -18.72 -8.60
C ASN A 316 -18.40 -17.80 -7.40
N ILE A 317 -17.13 -17.45 -7.14
CA ILE A 317 -16.78 -16.45 -6.14
C ILE A 317 -17.34 -15.10 -6.61
N THR A 318 -17.96 -14.35 -5.69
CA THR A 318 -18.73 -13.14 -6.00
C THR A 318 -17.90 -12.07 -6.72
N GLY A 319 -16.63 -11.90 -6.34
CA GLY A 319 -15.70 -10.95 -6.95
C GLY A 319 -14.25 -11.35 -6.76
N GLY A 320 -13.39 -10.91 -7.66
CA GLY A 320 -11.95 -11.21 -7.54
C GLY A 320 -11.10 -10.36 -8.46
N ARG A 321 -9.92 -9.95 -7.97
CA ARG A 321 -8.94 -9.18 -8.73
C ARG A 321 -7.55 -9.23 -8.09
N LEU A 322 -6.53 -8.90 -8.87
CA LEU A 322 -5.24 -8.54 -8.29
C LEU A 322 -5.35 -7.23 -7.49
N THR A 323 -4.47 -6.98 -6.56
CA THR A 323 -4.46 -5.75 -5.75
C THR A 323 -3.04 -5.18 -5.58
N GLY A 324 -2.95 -3.85 -5.49
CA GLY A 324 -1.69 -3.10 -5.42
C GLY A 324 -1.02 -2.92 -6.79
N ALA A 325 0.28 -2.71 -6.82
CA ALA A 325 1.02 -2.39 -8.05
C ALA A 325 0.99 -3.48 -9.14
N GLY A 326 0.55 -4.70 -8.84
CA GLY A 326 0.60 -5.82 -9.77
C GLY A 326 1.99 -6.45 -9.88
N PHE A 327 2.31 -7.06 -11.03
CA PHE A 327 3.55 -7.79 -11.31
C PHE A 327 3.82 -8.96 -10.36
N GLY A 328 2.79 -9.58 -9.82
CA GLY A 328 2.78 -10.56 -8.73
C GLY A 328 2.07 -10.05 -7.48
N GLY A 329 2.37 -10.61 -6.31
CA GLY A 329 1.79 -10.21 -5.04
C GLY A 329 0.41 -10.82 -4.77
N CYS A 330 -0.58 -10.00 -4.36
CA CYS A 330 -1.84 -10.48 -3.82
C CYS A 330 -3.02 -10.39 -4.79
N CYS A 331 -3.97 -11.32 -4.58
CA CYS A 331 -5.34 -11.22 -5.04
C CYS A 331 -6.27 -10.91 -3.86
N VAL A 332 -7.36 -10.19 -4.12
CA VAL A 332 -8.48 -9.97 -3.19
C VAL A 332 -9.75 -10.53 -3.79
N PHE A 333 -10.51 -11.26 -2.97
CA PHE A 333 -11.79 -11.88 -3.36
C PHE A 333 -12.91 -11.41 -2.44
N LEU A 334 -14.07 -11.15 -3.01
CA LEU A 334 -15.31 -10.93 -2.26
C LEU A 334 -16.04 -12.26 -2.14
N THR A 335 -16.20 -12.77 -0.94
CA THR A 335 -16.76 -14.09 -0.63
C THR A 335 -17.89 -13.94 0.35
N GLU A 336 -18.83 -14.90 0.35
CA GLU A 336 -19.81 -14.98 1.41
C GLU A 336 -19.14 -15.15 2.77
N LYS A 337 -19.71 -14.54 3.79
CA LYS A 337 -19.18 -14.61 5.16
C LYS A 337 -18.97 -16.07 5.60
N ASP A 338 -17.88 -16.32 6.33
CA ASP A 338 -17.45 -17.62 6.83
C ASP A 338 -17.05 -18.66 5.75
N SER A 339 -17.07 -18.27 4.46
CA SER A 339 -16.68 -19.16 3.36
C SER A 339 -15.21 -19.06 2.94
N SER A 340 -14.52 -17.97 3.28
CA SER A 340 -13.16 -17.65 2.83
C SER A 340 -12.14 -18.74 3.09
N LYS A 341 -12.15 -19.34 4.28
CA LYS A 341 -11.19 -20.42 4.61
C LYS A 341 -11.40 -21.67 3.74
N LYS A 342 -12.64 -22.01 3.40
CA LYS A 342 -12.97 -23.10 2.50
C LYS A 342 -12.54 -22.79 1.07
N ILE A 343 -12.83 -21.59 0.61
CA ILE A 343 -12.43 -21.08 -0.72
C ILE A 343 -10.90 -21.08 -0.84
N PHE A 344 -10.19 -20.56 0.16
CA PHE A 344 -8.72 -20.60 0.17
C PHE A 344 -8.17 -22.01 0.03
N LYS A 345 -8.75 -23.01 0.75
CA LYS A 345 -8.34 -24.42 0.62
C LYS A 345 -8.55 -24.94 -0.80
N PHE A 346 -9.67 -24.63 -1.44
CA PHE A 346 -9.92 -25.04 -2.83
C PHE A 346 -8.95 -24.37 -3.82
N LEU A 347 -8.70 -23.07 -3.70
CA LEU A 347 -7.72 -22.41 -4.55
C LEU A 347 -6.32 -23.00 -4.36
N LYS A 348 -5.95 -23.33 -3.13
CA LYS A 348 -4.64 -23.91 -2.81
C LYS A 348 -4.41 -25.31 -3.36
N THR A 349 -5.46 -26.06 -3.73
CA THR A 349 -5.28 -27.36 -4.41
C THR A 349 -4.63 -27.22 -5.79
N ASP A 350 -4.99 -26.18 -6.52
CA ASP A 350 -4.49 -25.92 -7.86
C ASP A 350 -3.22 -25.04 -7.82
N PHE A 351 -3.14 -24.13 -6.85
CA PHE A 351 -2.06 -23.16 -6.68
C PHE A 351 -1.33 -23.36 -5.34
N LYS A 352 -0.43 -24.34 -5.31
CA LYS A 352 0.24 -24.80 -4.05
C LYS A 352 0.98 -23.71 -3.28
N ASN A 353 1.50 -22.69 -3.97
CA ASN A 353 2.27 -21.60 -3.36
C ASN A 353 1.40 -20.46 -2.78
N LEU A 354 0.06 -20.55 -2.90
CA LEU A 354 -0.82 -19.57 -2.28
C LEU A 354 -0.64 -19.56 -0.76
N SER A 355 -0.63 -18.38 -0.19
CA SER A 355 -0.68 -18.19 1.26
C SER A 355 -1.79 -17.22 1.63
N LEU A 356 -2.48 -17.53 2.73
CA LEU A 356 -3.49 -16.64 3.30
C LEU A 356 -2.78 -15.43 3.91
N VAL A 357 -3.25 -14.23 3.56
CA VAL A 357 -2.76 -12.99 4.14
C VAL A 357 -3.71 -12.53 5.23
N ASP A 358 -4.96 -12.26 4.88
CA ASP A 358 -5.97 -11.77 5.83
C ASP A 358 -7.40 -12.12 5.36
N ILE A 359 -8.38 -12.00 6.26
CA ILE A 359 -9.82 -12.05 5.99
C ILE A 359 -10.44 -10.86 6.74
N ILE A 360 -11.10 -9.99 6.00
CA ILE A 360 -11.63 -8.71 6.52
C ILE A 360 -13.15 -8.68 6.36
#